data_e1308dadc98a4ce03d5df9b2e648d078
#
_entry.id   e1308dadc98a4ce03d5df9b2e648d078
#
_cell.length_a   1.000
_cell.length_b   1.000
_cell.length_c   1.000
_cell.angle_alpha   90.00
_cell.angle_beta   90.00
_cell.angle_gamma   90.00
#
_symmetry.space_group_name_H-M   'P 1'
#
loop_
_entity.id
_entity.type
_entity.pdbx_description
1 polymer ?
#
loop_
_entity_poly.entity_id
_entity_poly.type
_entity_poly.pdbx_seq_one_letter_code
_entity_poly.pdbx_strand_id
1 'polypeptide(L)'
;MEQEKQFFKKLFKNFFLSGTSFFIIFTLLLGSITMMIFQVKKSNSNGNINADLSALGVPTEFVQYFNEASELIGIPNWVLAGIAKQESNFNPNDEYGGAYGIMQQQRYDFDGSDIYKYYLDLGLGNIYRQLGYSFNSVDEIWNVFLKDVRLQIITGAYETRHYANYVLYKKKLVPTLDYNSTENLKLINWNADENDSNFSEILKRIFACYNGGPSYGMNVNLDTAQNNYPNNVFKYAMEFRNAGLNNGGIAGDNTTIENAINAGMKWVGKSPYIWGGGRTQADVDAGRFDCSSFVHYCYASAGIQLGDRANAVTFSLVNMGKKINPSDMKRGDIIFFNTYTYNGHIAIYLGDGKFLHDGSTKGVWINSLNEPYWAKAFNGNVRRIIE
;
A
#
# COMPACT_ATOMS: atom_id res chain seq x y z
N MET A 1 -11.80 9.50 -53.53
CA MET A 1 -12.93 9.83 -52.60
C MET A 1 -14.14 8.92 -52.72
N GLU A 2 -14.65 8.64 -53.95
CA GLU A 2 -15.81 7.73 -54.14
C GLU A 2 -15.44 6.25 -53.95
N GLN A 3 -14.26 5.83 -54.37
CA GLN A 3 -13.76 4.46 -54.19
C GLN A 3 -13.45 4.11 -52.71
N GLU A 4 -12.99 5.05 -51.93
CA GLU A 4 -12.76 4.86 -50.50
C GLU A 4 -14.08 4.70 -49.72
N LYS A 5 -15.11 5.49 -50.08
CA LYS A 5 -16.45 5.35 -49.48
C LYS A 5 -17.10 4.00 -49.78
N GLN A 6 -16.86 3.43 -50.97
CA GLN A 6 -17.35 2.09 -51.32
C GLN A 6 -16.57 0.99 -50.60
N PHE A 7 -15.27 1.16 -50.40
CA PHE A 7 -14.45 0.23 -49.62
C PHE A 7 -14.88 0.18 -48.16
N PHE A 8 -15.07 1.34 -47.52
CA PHE A 8 -15.57 1.40 -46.13
C PHE A 8 -17.00 0.86 -45.99
N LYS A 9 -17.91 1.10 -46.95
CA LYS A 9 -19.25 0.52 -46.94
C LYS A 9 -19.22 -1.01 -47.05
N LYS A 10 -18.31 -1.58 -47.83
CA LYS A 10 -18.15 -3.04 -48.00
C LYS A 10 -17.51 -3.66 -46.75
N LEU A 11 -16.58 -2.98 -46.09
CA LEU A 11 -15.97 -3.38 -44.84
C LEU A 11 -17.03 -3.39 -43.69
N PHE A 12 -17.84 -2.35 -43.61
CA PHE A 12 -18.92 -2.25 -42.60
C PHE A 12 -20.04 -3.29 -42.83
N LYS A 13 -20.37 -3.64 -44.07
CA LYS A 13 -21.42 -4.60 -44.36
C LYS A 13 -21.03 -6.04 -44.02
N ASN A 14 -19.74 -6.40 -44.10
CA ASN A 14 -19.24 -7.71 -43.72
C ASN A 14 -18.96 -7.83 -42.19
N PHE A 15 -18.88 -6.70 -41.49
CA PHE A 15 -18.66 -6.65 -40.06
C PHE A 15 -19.94 -6.85 -39.21
N PHE A 16 -21.12 -6.58 -39.80
CA PHE A 16 -22.42 -6.68 -39.13
C PHE A 16 -23.06 -8.08 -39.19
N LEU A 17 -22.42 -9.08 -39.83
CA LEU A 17 -22.95 -10.44 -39.96
C LEU A 17 -22.53 -11.44 -38.85
N SER A 18 -21.76 -11.01 -37.84
CA SER A 18 -21.48 -11.84 -36.68
C SER A 18 -21.58 -11.01 -35.38
N GLY A 19 -22.76 -10.86 -34.85
CA GLY A 19 -23.03 -10.10 -33.63
C GLY A 19 -22.27 -10.56 -32.39
N THR A 20 -21.70 -11.77 -32.41
CA THR A 20 -20.87 -12.33 -31.33
C THR A 20 -19.42 -11.83 -31.37
N SER A 21 -18.86 -11.56 -32.56
CA SER A 21 -17.49 -11.07 -32.67
C SER A 21 -17.33 -9.61 -32.25
N PHE A 22 -18.38 -8.79 -32.43
CA PHE A 22 -18.36 -7.39 -32.03
C PHE A 22 -18.40 -7.24 -30.50
N PHE A 23 -19.15 -8.11 -29.83
CA PHE A 23 -19.24 -8.09 -28.36
C PHE A 23 -17.91 -8.51 -27.71
N ILE A 24 -17.21 -9.49 -28.28
CA ILE A 24 -15.91 -9.95 -27.75
C ILE A 24 -14.80 -8.90 -28.00
N ILE A 25 -14.78 -8.24 -29.15
CA ILE A 25 -13.80 -7.18 -29.44
C ILE A 25 -14.09 -5.94 -28.60
N PHE A 26 -15.36 -5.58 -28.38
CA PHE A 26 -15.73 -4.44 -27.54
C PHE A 26 -15.43 -4.68 -26.06
N THR A 27 -15.64 -5.89 -25.54
CA THR A 27 -15.26 -6.28 -24.18
C THR A 27 -13.74 -6.35 -24.00
N LEU A 28 -12.99 -6.81 -25.00
CA LEU A 28 -11.53 -6.80 -24.98
C LEU A 28 -10.95 -5.37 -25.10
N LEU A 29 -11.57 -4.50 -25.90
CA LEU A 29 -11.18 -3.08 -25.98
C LEU A 29 -11.54 -2.31 -24.70
N LEU A 30 -12.71 -2.54 -24.09
CA LEU A 30 -13.05 -1.97 -22.78
C LEU A 30 -12.14 -2.51 -21.69
N GLY A 31 -11.80 -3.81 -21.69
CA GLY A 31 -10.84 -4.42 -20.78
C GLY A 31 -9.43 -3.85 -20.94
N SER A 32 -8.98 -3.59 -22.17
CA SER A 32 -7.67 -2.99 -22.43
C SER A 32 -7.64 -1.49 -22.13
N ILE A 33 -8.75 -0.76 -22.36
CA ILE A 33 -8.89 0.66 -21.99
C ILE A 33 -8.97 0.81 -20.46
N THR A 34 -9.70 -0.06 -19.75
CA THR A 34 -9.70 -0.07 -18.29
C THR A 34 -8.34 -0.47 -17.74
N MET A 35 -7.63 -1.44 -18.31
CA MET A 35 -6.25 -1.75 -17.96
C MET A 35 -5.28 -0.60 -18.27
N MET A 36 -5.41 0.08 -19.42
CA MET A 36 -4.62 1.27 -19.74
C MET A 36 -4.93 2.45 -18.80
N ILE A 37 -6.19 2.69 -18.46
CA ILE A 37 -6.56 3.72 -17.47
C ILE A 37 -6.05 3.36 -16.08
N PHE A 38 -6.03 2.07 -15.72
CA PHE A 38 -5.41 1.60 -14.49
C PHE A 38 -3.89 1.75 -14.50
N GLN A 39 -3.24 1.52 -15.64
CA GLN A 39 -1.79 1.70 -15.80
C GLN A 39 -1.38 3.18 -15.88
N VAL A 40 -2.17 4.05 -16.51
CA VAL A 40 -1.89 5.49 -16.59
C VAL A 40 -2.16 6.18 -15.23
N LYS A 41 -3.12 5.71 -14.43
CA LYS A 41 -3.28 6.16 -13.03
C LYS A 41 -2.15 5.68 -12.12
N LYS A 42 -1.48 4.57 -12.46
CA LYS A 42 -0.36 4.01 -11.68
C LYS A 42 0.94 4.83 -11.79
N SER A 43 1.06 5.73 -12.77
CA SER A 43 2.30 6.50 -13.00
C SER A 43 2.36 7.86 -12.32
N ASN A 44 1.35 8.28 -11.54
CA ASN A 44 1.28 9.59 -10.89
C ASN A 44 0.97 9.51 -9.37
N SER A 45 1.31 8.43 -8.69
CA SER A 45 1.29 8.44 -7.22
C SER A 45 2.57 9.09 -6.71
N ASN A 46 2.50 10.36 -6.35
CA ASN A 46 3.49 10.96 -5.44
C ASN A 46 3.52 10.13 -4.16
N GLY A 47 4.72 9.73 -3.74
CA GLY A 47 5.07 8.86 -2.65
C GLY A 47 4.17 8.93 -1.42
N ASN A 48 3.07 8.18 -1.42
CA ASN A 48 2.44 7.77 -0.20
C ASN A 48 3.39 6.77 0.45
N ILE A 49 3.97 7.15 1.58
CA ILE A 49 4.74 6.21 2.40
C ILE A 49 3.73 5.27 3.03
N ASN A 50 3.60 4.08 2.47
CA ASN A 50 2.87 3.00 3.11
C ASN A 50 3.80 2.32 4.11
N ALA A 51 3.35 2.20 5.36
CA ALA A 51 4.07 1.49 6.41
C ALA A 51 3.82 -0.02 6.33
N ASP A 52 4.75 -0.83 6.83
CA ASP A 52 4.49 -2.24 7.10
C ASP A 52 3.60 -2.36 8.33
N LEU A 53 2.30 -2.52 8.10
CA LEU A 53 1.30 -2.58 9.16
C LEU A 53 1.32 -3.90 9.95
N SER A 54 1.89 -4.97 9.41
CA SER A 54 1.89 -6.29 10.05
C SER A 54 2.73 -6.33 11.32
N ALA A 55 3.70 -5.42 11.43
CA ALA A 55 4.62 -5.34 12.57
C ALA A 55 3.98 -4.90 13.89
N LEU A 56 2.81 -4.25 13.86
CA LEU A 56 2.16 -3.66 15.04
C LEU A 56 0.78 -4.24 15.35
N GLY A 57 0.52 -5.48 14.95
CA GLY A 57 -0.69 -6.20 15.32
C GLY A 57 -1.93 -5.83 14.52
N VAL A 58 -1.78 -5.23 13.35
CA VAL A 58 -2.83 -5.24 12.34
C VAL A 58 -3.02 -6.67 11.89
N PRO A 59 -4.23 -7.25 11.89
CA PRO A 59 -4.47 -8.58 11.36
C PRO A 59 -3.92 -8.70 9.94
N THR A 60 -3.12 -9.73 9.68
CA THR A 60 -2.36 -9.87 8.43
C THR A 60 -3.27 -9.86 7.20
N GLU A 61 -4.47 -10.44 7.34
CA GLU A 61 -5.50 -10.48 6.31
C GLU A 61 -6.08 -9.11 5.97
N PHE A 62 -5.98 -8.12 6.86
CA PHE A 62 -6.51 -6.76 6.62
C PHE A 62 -5.47 -5.83 6.01
N VAL A 63 -4.20 -6.12 6.15
CA VAL A 63 -3.10 -5.28 5.63
C VAL A 63 -3.28 -4.98 4.14
N GLN A 64 -3.68 -5.98 3.35
CA GLN A 64 -3.95 -5.81 1.92
C GLN A 64 -5.06 -4.79 1.64
N TYR A 65 -6.10 -4.72 2.48
CA TYR A 65 -7.22 -3.79 2.30
C TYR A 65 -6.85 -2.37 2.69
N PHE A 66 -6.00 -2.18 3.71
CA PHE A 66 -5.43 -0.86 4.03
C PHE A 66 -4.53 -0.34 2.92
N ASN A 67 -3.72 -1.20 2.31
CA ASN A 67 -2.86 -0.84 1.18
C ASN A 67 -3.70 -0.47 -0.05
N GLU A 68 -4.71 -1.28 -0.39
CA GLU A 68 -5.64 -1.01 -1.48
C GLU A 68 -6.39 0.31 -1.27
N ALA A 69 -6.90 0.54 -0.05
CA ALA A 69 -7.58 1.78 0.31
C ALA A 69 -6.65 2.99 0.15
N SER A 70 -5.39 2.88 0.59
CA SER A 70 -4.39 3.93 0.41
C SER A 70 -4.14 4.25 -1.07
N GLU A 71 -3.99 3.24 -1.91
CA GLU A 71 -3.77 3.41 -3.36
C GLU A 71 -4.98 4.08 -4.06
N LEU A 72 -6.20 3.68 -3.70
CA LEU A 72 -7.43 4.17 -4.33
C LEU A 72 -7.84 5.57 -3.86
N ILE A 73 -7.62 5.84 -2.59
CA ILE A 73 -8.16 7.02 -1.91
C ILE A 73 -7.11 8.11 -1.76
N GLY A 74 -5.82 7.73 -1.67
CA GLY A 74 -4.70 8.67 -1.51
C GLY A 74 -4.39 9.06 -0.07
N ILE A 75 -4.98 8.39 0.93
CA ILE A 75 -4.63 8.52 2.35
C ILE A 75 -3.63 7.41 2.71
N PRO A 76 -2.51 7.70 3.36
CA PRO A 76 -1.54 6.67 3.73
C PRO A 76 -2.14 5.57 4.61
N ASN A 77 -1.74 4.32 4.38
CA ASN A 77 -2.27 3.15 5.10
C ASN A 77 -2.09 3.23 6.63
N TRP A 78 -0.98 3.83 7.09
CA TRP A 78 -0.72 4.02 8.52
C TRP A 78 -1.67 5.05 9.18
N VAL A 79 -2.18 6.02 8.43
CA VAL A 79 -3.25 6.93 8.90
C VAL A 79 -4.52 6.14 9.13
N LEU A 80 -4.92 5.32 8.14
CA LEU A 80 -6.13 4.50 8.20
C LEU A 80 -6.04 3.46 9.32
N ALA A 81 -4.87 2.82 9.49
CA ALA A 81 -4.64 1.89 10.59
C ALA A 81 -4.71 2.58 11.96
N GLY A 82 -4.22 3.82 12.08
CA GLY A 82 -4.33 4.63 13.30
C GLY A 82 -5.79 4.89 13.69
N ILE A 83 -6.64 5.21 12.72
CA ILE A 83 -8.07 5.38 12.92
C ILE A 83 -8.69 4.03 13.35
N ALA A 84 -8.50 2.96 12.59
CA ALA A 84 -9.06 1.64 12.89
C ALA A 84 -8.61 1.08 14.26
N LYS A 85 -7.38 1.39 14.68
CA LYS A 85 -6.89 1.05 16.02
C LYS A 85 -7.67 1.77 17.11
N GLN A 86 -7.94 3.05 16.95
CA GLN A 86 -8.69 3.85 17.91
C GLN A 86 -10.17 3.46 17.95
N GLU A 87 -10.77 3.22 16.77
CA GLU A 87 -12.21 3.00 16.64
C GLU A 87 -12.65 1.64 17.18
N SER A 88 -11.97 0.57 16.81
CA SER A 88 -12.41 -0.80 17.12
C SER A 88 -11.31 -1.76 17.57
N ASN A 89 -10.06 -1.27 17.64
CA ASN A 89 -8.88 -2.13 17.79
C ASN A 89 -8.84 -3.25 16.73
N PHE A 90 -9.19 -2.89 15.48
CA PHE A 90 -9.29 -3.78 14.32
C PHE A 90 -10.40 -4.84 14.39
N ASN A 91 -11.45 -4.63 15.18
CA ASN A 91 -12.59 -5.54 15.23
C ASN A 91 -13.63 -5.16 14.14
N PRO A 92 -13.82 -5.97 13.07
CA PRO A 92 -14.75 -5.65 12.01
C PRO A 92 -16.23 -5.85 12.40
N ASN A 93 -16.49 -6.46 13.56
CA ASN A 93 -17.83 -6.69 14.09
C ASN A 93 -18.18 -5.73 15.23
N ASP A 94 -17.37 -4.71 15.44
CA ASP A 94 -17.62 -3.74 16.49
C ASP A 94 -18.82 -2.87 16.15
N GLU A 95 -19.65 -2.63 17.18
CA GLU A 95 -20.83 -1.77 17.10
C GLU A 95 -20.92 -0.92 18.36
N TYR A 96 -20.87 0.39 18.17
CA TYR A 96 -21.02 1.32 19.28
C TYR A 96 -21.81 2.57 18.85
N GLY A 97 -22.94 2.83 19.52
CA GLY A 97 -23.70 4.08 19.32
C GLY A 97 -24.24 4.27 17.89
N GLY A 98 -24.48 3.20 17.13
CA GLY A 98 -24.94 3.26 15.75
C GLY A 98 -23.81 3.39 14.72
N ALA A 99 -22.55 3.31 15.18
CA ALA A 99 -21.37 3.17 14.33
C ALA A 99 -20.97 1.69 14.23
N TYR A 100 -20.45 1.26 13.08
CA TYR A 100 -20.25 -0.15 12.74
C TYR A 100 -18.88 -0.39 12.10
N GLY A 101 -18.33 -1.54 12.43
CA GLY A 101 -17.18 -2.13 11.75
C GLY A 101 -15.84 -1.57 12.18
N ILE A 102 -14.80 -1.96 11.45
CA ILE A 102 -13.39 -1.75 11.81
C ILE A 102 -13.01 -0.26 11.95
N MET A 103 -13.72 0.64 11.24
CA MET A 103 -13.51 2.09 11.25
C MET A 103 -14.74 2.88 11.73
N GLN A 104 -15.72 2.19 12.35
CA GLN A 104 -16.90 2.75 13.01
C GLN A 104 -17.70 3.76 12.15
N GLN A 105 -18.11 3.35 10.94
CA GLN A 105 -18.95 4.17 10.09
C GLN A 105 -20.42 4.15 10.52
N GLN A 106 -21.07 5.30 10.39
CA GLN A 106 -22.50 5.46 10.68
C GLN A 106 -23.33 5.40 9.40
N ARG A 107 -24.54 4.82 9.53
CA ARG A 107 -25.57 4.87 8.49
C ARG A 107 -26.30 6.21 8.50
N TYR A 108 -26.68 6.66 9.69
CA TYR A 108 -27.51 7.85 9.89
C TYR A 108 -26.85 8.84 10.85
N ASP A 109 -27.05 10.12 10.60
CA ASP A 109 -26.69 11.20 11.51
C ASP A 109 -27.76 11.37 12.60
N PHE A 110 -27.52 12.23 13.60
CA PHE A 110 -28.43 12.53 14.70
C PHE A 110 -29.80 13.09 14.25
N ASP A 111 -29.86 13.76 13.11
CA ASP A 111 -31.08 14.26 12.50
C ASP A 111 -31.82 13.23 11.62
N GLY A 112 -31.30 12.02 11.52
CA GLY A 112 -31.81 10.94 10.68
C GLY A 112 -31.39 11.00 9.21
N SER A 113 -30.51 11.91 8.83
CA SER A 113 -29.95 11.97 7.48
C SER A 113 -29.11 10.73 7.18
N ASP A 114 -29.28 10.14 6.00
CA ASP A 114 -28.50 8.97 5.57
C ASP A 114 -27.12 9.41 5.08
N ILE A 115 -26.13 9.40 6.00
CA ILE A 115 -24.73 9.79 5.73
C ILE A 115 -24.09 8.82 4.76
N TYR A 116 -24.36 7.52 4.89
CA TYR A 116 -23.80 6.52 4.00
C TYR A 116 -24.28 6.70 2.55
N LYS A 117 -25.58 7.00 2.38
CA LYS A 117 -26.12 7.39 1.08
C LYS A 117 -25.44 8.63 0.52
N TYR A 118 -25.24 9.64 1.37
CA TYR A 118 -24.55 10.86 0.97
C TYR A 118 -23.14 10.56 0.43
N TYR A 119 -22.35 9.71 1.10
CA TYR A 119 -21.01 9.33 0.61
C TYR A 119 -21.09 8.49 -0.68
N LEU A 120 -22.07 7.60 -0.81
CA LEU A 120 -22.27 6.83 -2.05
C LEU A 120 -22.54 7.76 -3.24
N ASP A 121 -23.38 8.76 -3.05
CA ASP A 121 -23.75 9.74 -4.08
C ASP A 121 -22.58 10.68 -4.41
N LEU A 122 -21.77 11.06 -3.43
CA LEU A 122 -20.57 11.90 -3.62
C LEU A 122 -19.44 11.23 -4.40
N GLY A 123 -19.45 9.92 -4.53
CA GLY A 123 -18.42 9.21 -5.32
C GLY A 123 -17.98 7.86 -4.77
N LEU A 124 -18.27 7.53 -3.51
CA LEU A 124 -17.95 6.22 -2.92
C LEU A 124 -18.59 5.08 -3.71
N GLY A 125 -19.83 5.26 -4.19
CA GLY A 125 -20.52 4.27 -5.02
C GLY A 125 -19.80 3.96 -6.33
N ASN A 126 -19.08 4.92 -6.92
CA ASN A 126 -18.24 4.68 -8.09
C ASN A 126 -17.00 3.84 -7.74
N ILE A 127 -16.40 4.08 -6.59
CA ILE A 127 -15.27 3.31 -6.10
C ILE A 127 -15.69 1.85 -5.87
N TYR A 128 -16.85 1.61 -5.25
CA TYR A 128 -17.37 0.27 -5.05
C TYR A 128 -17.61 -0.47 -6.37
N ARG A 129 -18.19 0.20 -7.37
CA ARG A 129 -18.35 -0.39 -8.70
C ARG A 129 -17.02 -0.73 -9.38
N GLN A 130 -16.01 0.12 -9.23
CA GLN A 130 -14.65 -0.16 -9.73
C GLN A 130 -14.01 -1.38 -9.05
N LEU A 131 -14.38 -1.66 -7.80
CA LEU A 131 -13.94 -2.82 -7.03
C LEU A 131 -14.75 -4.10 -7.33
N GLY A 132 -15.72 -4.02 -8.24
CA GLY A 132 -16.55 -5.14 -8.66
C GLY A 132 -17.83 -5.34 -7.86
N TYR A 133 -18.16 -4.42 -6.94
CA TYR A 133 -19.44 -4.48 -6.21
C TYR A 133 -20.56 -3.88 -7.07
N SER A 134 -21.69 -4.56 -7.11
CA SER A 134 -22.93 -4.07 -7.70
C SER A 134 -24.02 -4.06 -6.64
N PHE A 135 -24.88 -3.06 -6.65
CA PHE A 135 -25.97 -2.91 -5.69
C PHE A 135 -27.14 -2.15 -6.33
N ASN A 136 -28.36 -2.52 -5.98
CA ASN A 136 -29.58 -1.89 -6.49
C ASN A 136 -30.16 -0.87 -5.49
N SER A 137 -29.74 -0.94 -4.24
CA SER A 137 -30.18 -0.01 -3.20
C SER A 137 -29.10 0.25 -2.17
N VAL A 138 -29.26 1.34 -1.42
CA VAL A 138 -28.37 1.68 -0.31
C VAL A 138 -28.44 0.62 0.79
N ASP A 139 -29.62 0.04 1.03
CA ASP A 139 -29.81 -1.02 2.03
C ASP A 139 -29.07 -2.30 1.65
N GLU A 140 -29.09 -2.66 0.37
CA GLU A 140 -28.37 -3.82 -0.13
C GLU A 140 -26.86 -3.68 0.12
N ILE A 141 -26.26 -2.55 -0.30
CA ILE A 141 -24.83 -2.36 -0.11
C ILE A 141 -24.47 -2.18 1.37
N TRP A 142 -25.32 -1.57 2.19
CA TRP A 142 -25.12 -1.49 3.64
C TRP A 142 -25.07 -2.88 4.29
N ASN A 143 -25.95 -3.79 3.89
CA ASN A 143 -25.93 -5.17 4.37
C ASN A 143 -24.66 -5.94 3.95
N VAL A 144 -24.05 -5.59 2.81
CA VAL A 144 -22.72 -6.11 2.43
C VAL A 144 -21.64 -5.47 3.27
N PHE A 145 -21.65 -4.14 3.44
CA PHE A 145 -20.71 -3.38 4.28
C PHE A 145 -20.59 -3.95 5.70
N LEU A 146 -21.70 -4.29 6.33
CA LEU A 146 -21.70 -4.86 7.69
C LEU A 146 -20.92 -6.17 7.83
N LYS A 147 -20.60 -6.86 6.71
CA LYS A 147 -19.96 -8.18 6.68
C LYS A 147 -18.62 -8.19 5.93
N ASP A 148 -18.31 -7.11 5.22
CA ASP A 148 -17.17 -7.03 4.33
C ASP A 148 -16.14 -6.02 4.84
N VAL A 149 -15.07 -6.53 5.44
CA VAL A 149 -13.99 -5.72 6.02
C VAL A 149 -13.32 -4.82 4.97
N ARG A 150 -13.22 -5.29 3.73
CA ARG A 150 -12.66 -4.49 2.63
C ARG A 150 -13.50 -3.24 2.40
N LEU A 151 -14.83 -3.39 2.35
CA LEU A 151 -15.75 -2.25 2.21
C LEU A 151 -15.69 -1.31 3.41
N GLN A 152 -15.60 -1.83 4.61
CA GLN A 152 -15.47 -1.02 5.83
C GLN A 152 -14.21 -0.14 5.79
N ILE A 153 -13.06 -0.70 5.40
CA ILE A 153 -11.80 0.04 5.29
C ILE A 153 -11.85 1.07 4.15
N ILE A 154 -12.39 0.71 2.99
CA ILE A 154 -12.56 1.65 1.86
C ILE A 154 -13.49 2.80 2.22
N THR A 155 -14.58 2.53 2.93
CA THR A 155 -15.52 3.57 3.41
C THR A 155 -14.83 4.55 4.35
N GLY A 156 -14.14 4.06 5.37
CA GLY A 156 -13.44 4.90 6.34
C GLY A 156 -12.30 5.69 5.70
N ALA A 157 -11.61 5.10 4.72
CA ALA A 157 -10.60 5.81 3.93
C ALA A 157 -11.23 6.94 3.10
N TYR A 158 -12.39 6.69 2.47
CA TYR A 158 -13.12 7.71 1.72
C TYR A 158 -13.56 8.87 2.61
N GLU A 159 -14.11 8.57 3.77
CA GLU A 159 -14.48 9.55 4.78
C GLU A 159 -13.28 10.34 5.28
N THR A 160 -12.15 9.69 5.51
CA THR A 160 -10.89 10.37 5.87
C THR A 160 -10.44 11.35 4.79
N ARG A 161 -10.52 10.98 3.49
CA ARG A 161 -10.23 11.91 2.38
C ARG A 161 -11.19 13.08 2.33
N HIS A 162 -12.47 12.83 2.57
CA HIS A 162 -13.48 13.87 2.65
C HIS A 162 -13.09 14.93 3.69
N TYR A 163 -12.74 14.52 4.90
CA TYR A 163 -12.31 15.43 5.95
C TYR A 163 -10.95 16.05 5.69
N ALA A 164 -10.01 15.34 5.07
CA ALA A 164 -8.73 15.92 4.70
C ALA A 164 -8.90 17.10 3.74
N ASN A 165 -9.70 16.96 2.69
CA ASN A 165 -10.01 18.06 1.76
C ASN A 165 -10.75 19.21 2.44
N TYR A 166 -11.66 18.90 3.34
CA TYR A 166 -12.36 19.93 4.12
C TYR A 166 -11.40 20.74 4.99
N VAL A 167 -10.49 20.08 5.71
CA VAL A 167 -9.47 20.74 6.56
C VAL A 167 -8.55 21.62 5.71
N LEU A 168 -8.06 21.13 4.57
CA LEU A 168 -7.22 21.90 3.66
C LEU A 168 -7.94 23.16 3.15
N TYR A 169 -9.22 23.04 2.79
CA TYR A 169 -10.04 24.18 2.38
C TYR A 169 -10.25 25.19 3.51
N LYS A 170 -10.61 24.73 4.70
CA LYS A 170 -10.85 25.59 5.88
C LYS A 170 -9.57 26.29 6.35
N LYS A 171 -8.40 25.64 6.19
CA LYS A 171 -7.08 26.25 6.44
C LYS A 171 -6.62 27.16 5.28
N LYS A 172 -7.44 27.34 4.22
CA LYS A 172 -7.12 28.15 3.03
C LYS A 172 -5.88 27.69 2.26
N LEU A 173 -5.55 26.41 2.34
CA LEU A 173 -4.46 25.79 1.58
C LEU A 173 -4.89 25.44 0.14
N VAL A 174 -6.19 25.35 -0.09
CA VAL A 174 -6.81 25.21 -1.42
C VAL A 174 -7.91 26.26 -1.61
N PRO A 175 -8.12 26.79 -2.83
CA PRO A 175 -9.08 27.88 -3.07
C PRO A 175 -10.54 27.41 -3.10
N THR A 176 -10.78 26.13 -3.44
CA THR A 176 -12.12 25.56 -3.58
C THR A 176 -12.20 24.22 -2.85
N LEU A 177 -13.39 23.89 -2.35
CA LEU A 177 -13.65 22.61 -1.71
C LEU A 177 -13.98 21.56 -2.77
N ASP A 178 -13.11 20.54 -2.88
CA ASP A 178 -13.36 19.32 -3.64
C ASP A 178 -13.07 18.12 -2.74
N TYR A 179 -14.12 17.50 -2.23
CA TYR A 179 -14.04 16.36 -1.30
C TYR A 179 -13.35 15.13 -1.89
N ASN A 180 -13.30 15.00 -3.23
CA ASN A 180 -12.74 13.86 -3.93
C ASN A 180 -11.31 14.08 -4.44
N SER A 181 -10.75 15.27 -4.27
CA SER A 181 -9.43 15.61 -4.81
C SER A 181 -8.32 14.80 -4.13
N THR A 182 -7.61 14.00 -4.91
CA THR A 182 -6.35 13.37 -4.51
C THR A 182 -5.16 14.31 -4.70
N GLU A 183 -5.29 15.31 -5.58
CA GLU A 183 -4.26 16.33 -5.81
C GLU A 183 -4.07 17.22 -4.58
N ASN A 184 -5.17 17.61 -3.93
CA ASN A 184 -5.09 18.40 -2.72
C ASN A 184 -4.32 17.69 -1.60
N LEU A 185 -4.42 16.35 -1.51
CA LEU A 185 -3.73 15.56 -0.49
C LEU A 185 -2.20 15.62 -0.63
N LYS A 186 -1.68 15.98 -1.80
CA LYS A 186 -0.24 16.19 -2.03
C LYS A 186 0.32 17.41 -1.30
N LEU A 187 -0.56 18.33 -0.85
CA LEU A 187 -0.18 19.48 -0.03
C LEU A 187 0.13 19.10 1.42
N ILE A 188 -0.29 17.92 1.86
CA ILE A 188 0.09 17.37 3.16
C ILE A 188 1.46 16.71 3.00
N ASN A 189 2.46 17.21 3.72
CA ASN A 189 3.76 16.57 3.74
C ASN A 189 3.72 15.31 4.62
N TRP A 190 3.30 14.18 4.02
CA TRP A 190 3.18 12.89 4.71
C TRP A 190 4.48 12.36 5.32
N ASN A 191 5.63 12.92 4.92
CA ASN A 191 6.97 12.60 5.42
C ASN A 191 7.46 13.56 6.51
N ALA A 192 6.65 14.54 6.89
CA ALA A 192 7.05 15.49 7.92
C ALA A 192 7.36 14.81 9.25
N ASP A 193 8.26 15.39 10.01
CA ASP A 193 8.54 14.96 11.40
C ASP A 193 7.26 15.07 12.24
N GLU A 194 7.06 14.14 13.18
CA GLU A 194 5.89 14.12 14.06
C GLU A 194 5.81 15.38 14.95
N ASN A 195 6.94 16.05 15.18
CA ASN A 195 7.01 17.31 15.90
C ASN A 195 6.78 18.54 15.01
N ASP A 196 6.61 18.38 13.69
CA ASP A 196 6.19 19.46 12.82
C ASP A 196 4.77 19.90 13.20
N SER A 197 4.66 21.13 13.71
CA SER A 197 3.40 21.66 14.27
C SER A 197 2.31 21.79 13.21
N ASN A 198 2.65 22.15 11.96
CA ASN A 198 1.68 22.28 10.90
C ASN A 198 1.16 20.91 10.44
N PHE A 199 2.05 19.95 10.27
CA PHE A 199 1.68 18.57 9.94
C PHE A 199 0.81 17.94 11.03
N SER A 200 1.24 17.99 12.29
CA SER A 200 0.50 17.41 13.41
C SER A 200 -0.86 18.08 13.59
N GLU A 201 -0.97 19.40 13.44
CA GLU A 201 -2.24 20.10 13.48
C GLU A 201 -3.18 19.67 12.35
N ILE A 202 -2.70 19.58 11.09
CA ILE A 202 -3.53 19.14 9.96
C ILE A 202 -4.10 17.74 10.23
N LEU A 203 -3.27 16.77 10.62
CA LEU A 203 -3.73 15.41 10.89
C LEU A 203 -4.73 15.37 12.05
N LYS A 204 -4.41 16.03 13.16
CA LYS A 204 -5.31 16.05 14.32
C LYS A 204 -6.64 16.74 14.00
N ARG A 205 -6.69 17.75 13.13
CA ARG A 205 -7.94 18.33 12.64
C ARG A 205 -8.74 17.35 11.79
N ILE A 206 -8.07 16.57 10.93
CA ILE A 206 -8.73 15.51 10.16
C ILE A 206 -9.35 14.49 11.11
N PHE A 207 -8.61 14.02 12.10
CA PHE A 207 -9.10 13.07 13.10
C PHE A 207 -10.23 13.63 13.98
N ALA A 208 -10.13 14.89 14.37
CA ALA A 208 -11.21 15.54 15.11
C ALA A 208 -12.50 15.70 14.26
N CYS A 209 -12.37 15.95 12.96
CA CYS A 209 -13.51 15.93 12.03
C CYS A 209 -14.10 14.52 11.89
N TYR A 210 -13.28 13.49 11.85
CA TYR A 210 -13.73 12.11 11.78
C TYR A 210 -14.57 11.72 13.01
N ASN A 211 -14.13 12.09 14.20
CA ASN A 211 -14.82 11.76 15.46
C ASN A 211 -16.12 12.56 15.68
N GLY A 212 -16.14 13.84 15.34
CA GLY A 212 -17.24 14.73 15.75
C GLY A 212 -17.79 15.62 14.64
N GLY A 213 -17.48 15.29 13.40
CA GLY A 213 -17.91 16.04 12.23
C GLY A 213 -17.14 17.35 11.97
N PRO A 214 -17.39 17.98 10.81
CA PRO A 214 -16.59 19.11 10.33
C PRO A 214 -16.59 20.34 11.26
N SER A 215 -17.74 20.67 11.84
CA SER A 215 -17.89 21.84 12.71
C SER A 215 -17.11 21.65 14.01
N TYR A 216 -17.25 20.49 14.65
CA TYR A 216 -16.51 20.16 15.86
C TYR A 216 -15.00 20.13 15.57
N GLY A 217 -14.57 19.38 14.56
CA GLY A 217 -13.17 19.14 14.29
C GLY A 217 -12.37 20.40 13.98
N MET A 218 -12.99 21.42 13.38
CA MET A 218 -12.32 22.69 13.10
C MET A 218 -12.28 23.65 14.29
N ASN A 219 -13.17 23.51 15.27
CA ASN A 219 -13.31 24.50 16.36
C ASN A 219 -12.89 23.97 17.73
N VAL A 220 -12.80 22.62 17.91
CA VAL A 220 -12.39 22.04 19.21
C VAL A 220 -10.95 22.41 19.55
N ASN A 221 -10.68 22.62 20.85
CA ASN A 221 -9.30 22.64 21.33
C ASN A 221 -8.73 21.22 21.28
N LEU A 222 -7.71 21.00 20.46
CA LEU A 222 -7.12 19.68 20.22
C LEU A 222 -6.51 19.04 21.48
N ASP A 223 -6.04 19.86 22.45
CA ASP A 223 -5.43 19.37 23.69
C ASP A 223 -6.48 18.89 24.71
N THR A 224 -7.73 19.32 24.56
CA THR A 224 -8.85 18.98 25.45
C THR A 224 -10.01 18.31 24.71
N ALA A 225 -9.78 17.84 23.51
CA ALA A 225 -10.80 17.17 22.71
C ALA A 225 -11.32 15.90 23.42
N GLN A 226 -12.62 15.60 23.20
CA GLN A 226 -13.31 14.50 23.83
C GLN A 226 -12.48 13.17 23.74
N ASN A 227 -12.33 12.50 24.86
CA ASN A 227 -11.56 11.25 24.98
C ASN A 227 -10.12 11.33 24.46
N ASN A 228 -9.58 12.55 24.31
CA ASN A 228 -8.27 12.79 23.69
C ASN A 228 -8.13 12.19 22.27
N TYR A 229 -9.26 12.02 21.57
CA TYR A 229 -9.36 11.24 20.35
C TYR A 229 -8.33 11.66 19.28
N PRO A 230 -8.23 12.95 18.83
CA PRO A 230 -7.31 13.31 17.75
C PRO A 230 -5.84 13.05 18.12
N ASN A 231 -5.47 13.18 19.40
CA ASN A 231 -4.10 12.92 19.84
C ASN A 231 -3.82 11.41 19.91
N ASN A 232 -4.78 10.60 20.34
CA ASN A 232 -4.66 9.15 20.36
C ASN A 232 -4.49 8.59 18.95
N VAL A 233 -5.34 9.01 17.99
CA VAL A 233 -5.23 8.58 16.59
C VAL A 233 -3.90 9.03 16.00
N PHE A 234 -3.48 10.28 16.26
CA PHE A 234 -2.18 10.77 15.80
C PHE A 234 -1.03 9.91 16.35
N LYS A 235 -1.05 9.60 17.63
CA LYS A 235 -0.06 8.72 18.26
C LYS A 235 -0.02 7.34 17.57
N TYR A 236 -1.15 6.67 17.40
CA TYR A 236 -1.21 5.37 16.72
C TYR A 236 -0.75 5.45 15.27
N ALA A 237 -1.16 6.47 14.54
CA ALA A 237 -0.71 6.70 13.16
C ALA A 237 0.82 6.85 13.09
N MET A 238 1.44 7.61 14.01
CA MET A 238 2.90 7.76 14.09
C MET A 238 3.58 6.45 14.49
N GLU A 239 3.01 5.68 15.42
CA GLU A 239 3.52 4.37 15.80
C GLU A 239 3.55 3.41 14.59
N PHE A 240 2.46 3.35 13.79
CA PHE A 240 2.43 2.55 12.57
C PHE A 240 3.43 3.05 11.53
N ARG A 241 3.50 4.36 11.29
CA ARG A 241 4.47 4.95 10.37
C ARG A 241 5.90 4.64 10.80
N ASN A 242 6.24 4.88 12.06
CA ASN A 242 7.59 4.73 12.60
C ASN A 242 8.00 3.25 12.72
N ALA A 243 7.07 2.34 13.02
CA ALA A 243 7.38 0.91 13.02
C ALA A 243 7.68 0.39 11.61
N GLY A 244 6.94 0.83 10.61
CA GLY A 244 7.27 0.56 9.21
C GLY A 244 8.67 1.08 8.84
N LEU A 245 9.04 2.25 9.34
CA LEU A 245 10.38 2.82 9.17
C LEU A 245 11.44 2.05 9.98
N ASN A 246 11.12 1.63 11.22
CA ASN A 246 12.07 0.94 12.11
C ASN A 246 12.29 -0.54 11.74
N ASN A 247 11.31 -1.17 11.11
CA ASN A 247 11.43 -2.58 10.69
C ASN A 247 12.15 -2.77 9.35
N GLY A 248 12.36 -1.73 8.57
CA GLY A 248 12.90 -1.95 7.25
C GLY A 248 13.57 -0.76 6.58
N GLY A 249 13.70 0.40 7.22
CA GLY A 249 14.16 1.60 6.52
C GLY A 249 13.01 2.33 5.79
N ILE A 250 13.32 3.41 5.13
CA ILE A 250 12.35 4.26 4.39
C ILE A 250 11.71 3.43 3.28
N ALA A 251 10.35 3.40 3.19
CA ALA A 251 9.66 2.79 2.06
C ALA A 251 10.16 3.44 0.75
N GLY A 252 10.55 2.61 -0.20
CA GLY A 252 11.05 3.11 -1.49
C GLY A 252 9.90 3.66 -2.34
N ASP A 253 10.25 4.54 -3.27
CA ASP A 253 9.30 5.14 -4.22
C ASP A 253 8.68 4.11 -5.20
N ASN A 254 9.12 2.85 -5.15
CA ASN A 254 8.74 1.79 -6.06
C ASN A 254 7.97 0.67 -5.36
N THR A 255 6.67 0.58 -5.62
CA THR A 255 5.75 -0.44 -5.08
C THR A 255 6.27 -1.88 -5.29
N THR A 256 6.98 -2.14 -6.40
CA THR A 256 7.54 -3.47 -6.69
C THR A 256 8.68 -3.82 -5.72
N ILE A 257 9.52 -2.83 -5.37
CA ILE A 257 10.57 -3.00 -4.35
C ILE A 257 9.95 -3.34 -3.00
N GLU A 258 8.91 -2.61 -2.60
CA GLU A 258 8.24 -2.84 -1.33
C GLU A 258 7.54 -4.22 -1.29
N ASN A 259 6.93 -4.64 -2.39
CA ASN A 259 6.33 -5.97 -2.49
C ASN A 259 7.40 -7.08 -2.35
N ALA A 260 8.59 -6.89 -2.93
CA ALA A 260 9.69 -7.84 -2.77
C ALA A 260 10.17 -7.91 -1.31
N ILE A 261 10.38 -6.76 -0.69
CA ILE A 261 10.81 -6.67 0.71
C ILE A 261 9.75 -7.27 1.63
N ASN A 262 8.48 -6.92 1.45
CA ASN A 262 7.37 -7.42 2.27
C ASN A 262 7.19 -8.93 2.16
N ALA A 263 7.43 -9.52 0.99
CA ALA A 263 7.46 -10.98 0.84
C ALA A 263 8.53 -11.63 1.73
N GLY A 264 9.71 -11.02 1.82
CA GLY A 264 10.79 -11.48 2.67
C GLY A 264 10.53 -11.24 4.17
N MET A 265 9.94 -10.10 4.52
CA MET A 265 9.63 -9.72 5.91
C MET A 265 8.70 -10.72 6.60
N LYS A 266 7.81 -11.40 5.86
CA LYS A 266 6.94 -12.46 6.39
C LYS A 266 7.70 -13.59 7.07
N TRP A 267 8.96 -13.81 6.70
CA TRP A 267 9.81 -14.88 7.16
C TRP A 267 10.78 -14.49 8.27
N VAL A 268 10.89 -13.22 8.62
CA VAL A 268 11.77 -12.76 9.69
C VAL A 268 11.46 -13.47 11.01
N GLY A 269 12.46 -14.13 11.59
CA GLY A 269 12.33 -14.91 12.81
C GLY A 269 11.55 -16.21 12.70
N LYS A 270 11.11 -16.60 11.49
CA LYS A 270 10.29 -17.80 11.25
C LYS A 270 10.97 -18.84 10.34
N SER A 271 11.81 -18.38 9.43
CA SER A 271 12.46 -19.24 8.44
C SER A 271 13.87 -19.61 8.89
N PRO A 272 14.20 -20.90 9.00
CA PRO A 272 15.56 -21.32 9.24
C PRO A 272 16.39 -21.25 7.95
N TYR A 273 17.68 -21.01 8.07
CA TYR A 273 18.62 -21.13 6.96
C TYR A 273 18.82 -22.62 6.56
N ILE A 274 18.57 -22.94 5.31
CA ILE A 274 18.83 -24.29 4.75
C ILE A 274 19.73 -24.15 3.53
N TRP A 275 20.99 -24.64 3.62
CA TRP A 275 21.90 -24.64 2.50
C TRP A 275 21.30 -25.39 1.29
N GLY A 276 21.17 -24.71 0.15
CA GLY A 276 20.54 -25.26 -1.05
C GLY A 276 19.01 -25.26 -1.00
N GLY A 277 18.37 -24.78 0.05
CA GLY A 277 16.91 -24.64 0.16
C GLY A 277 16.32 -23.61 -0.79
N GLY A 278 14.99 -23.54 -0.88
CA GLY A 278 14.22 -22.55 -1.64
C GLY A 278 14.17 -22.76 -3.15
N ARG A 279 14.67 -23.87 -3.65
CA ARG A 279 14.70 -24.17 -5.09
C ARG A 279 13.50 -24.98 -5.57
N THR A 280 12.76 -25.56 -4.65
CA THR A 280 11.49 -26.27 -4.92
C THR A 280 10.31 -25.48 -4.37
N GLN A 281 9.11 -25.71 -4.90
CA GLN A 281 7.90 -25.08 -4.35
C GLN A 281 7.66 -25.51 -2.90
N ALA A 282 7.91 -26.78 -2.57
CA ALA A 282 7.78 -27.30 -1.22
C ALA A 282 8.73 -26.62 -0.21
N ASP A 283 9.93 -26.22 -0.63
CA ASP A 283 10.82 -25.42 0.23
C ASP A 283 10.29 -24.01 0.45
N VAL A 284 9.81 -23.37 -0.62
CA VAL A 284 9.21 -22.03 -0.56
C VAL A 284 8.00 -22.03 0.37
N ASP A 285 7.09 -22.97 0.23
CA ASP A 285 5.88 -23.10 1.06
C ASP A 285 6.21 -23.35 2.53
N ALA A 286 7.32 -24.03 2.79
CA ALA A 286 7.81 -24.32 4.13
C ALA A 286 8.76 -23.25 4.70
N GLY A 287 9.03 -22.17 3.95
CA GLY A 287 9.95 -21.11 4.37
C GLY A 287 11.40 -21.56 4.56
N ARG A 288 11.87 -22.53 3.76
CA ARG A 288 13.24 -23.08 3.83
C ARG A 288 14.07 -22.51 2.69
N PHE A 289 14.92 -21.54 2.99
CA PHE A 289 15.75 -20.85 1.99
C PHE A 289 17.25 -20.95 2.34
N ASP A 290 18.09 -20.60 1.40
CA ASP A 290 19.42 -20.05 1.61
C ASP A 290 19.43 -18.56 1.19
N CYS A 291 20.55 -17.85 1.40
CA CYS A 291 20.62 -16.41 1.13
C CYS A 291 20.21 -16.02 -0.30
N SER A 292 20.59 -16.81 -1.28
CA SER A 292 20.35 -16.51 -2.70
C SER A 292 18.93 -16.87 -3.15
N SER A 293 18.44 -18.02 -2.75
CA SER A 293 17.06 -18.41 -3.03
C SER A 293 16.04 -17.55 -2.31
N PHE A 294 16.38 -17.02 -1.12
CA PHE A 294 15.57 -16.06 -0.40
C PHE A 294 15.42 -14.75 -1.16
N VAL A 295 16.52 -14.16 -1.64
CA VAL A 295 16.47 -12.95 -2.47
C VAL A 295 15.67 -13.20 -3.75
N HIS A 296 15.91 -14.33 -4.43
CA HIS A 296 15.11 -14.72 -5.60
C HIS A 296 13.62 -14.81 -5.28
N TYR A 297 13.25 -15.47 -4.18
CA TYR A 297 11.86 -15.58 -3.72
C TYR A 297 11.22 -14.18 -3.50
N CYS A 298 11.92 -13.27 -2.84
CA CYS A 298 11.42 -11.93 -2.58
C CYS A 298 11.06 -11.20 -3.88
N TYR A 299 11.98 -11.19 -4.84
CA TYR A 299 11.74 -10.53 -6.13
C TYR A 299 10.70 -11.24 -6.99
N ALA A 300 10.71 -12.59 -7.00
CA ALA A 300 9.70 -13.38 -7.72
C ALA A 300 8.29 -13.13 -7.19
N SER A 301 8.13 -12.97 -5.86
CA SER A 301 6.86 -12.61 -5.22
C SER A 301 6.34 -11.23 -5.64
N ALA A 302 7.23 -10.34 -6.07
CA ALA A 302 6.91 -9.02 -6.63
C ALA A 302 6.78 -9.02 -8.17
N GLY A 303 6.77 -10.20 -8.80
CA GLY A 303 6.67 -10.34 -10.26
C GLY A 303 7.98 -10.17 -11.02
N ILE A 304 9.13 -10.07 -10.34
CA ILE A 304 10.46 -9.91 -10.95
C ILE A 304 11.21 -11.23 -10.90
N GLN A 305 11.47 -11.83 -12.06
CA GLN A 305 12.24 -13.06 -12.17
C GLN A 305 13.74 -12.78 -12.24
N LEU A 306 14.48 -13.21 -11.22
CA LEU A 306 15.95 -13.17 -11.20
C LEU A 306 16.55 -14.47 -11.78
N GLY A 307 16.13 -14.83 -12.98
CA GLY A 307 16.48 -16.09 -13.62
C GLY A 307 15.68 -17.28 -13.10
N ASP A 308 16.14 -18.50 -13.44
CA ASP A 308 15.50 -19.73 -12.98
C ASP A 308 15.75 -19.97 -11.48
N ARG A 309 14.72 -20.29 -10.72
CA ARG A 309 14.76 -20.57 -9.28
C ARG A 309 15.78 -21.67 -8.94
N ALA A 310 15.85 -22.72 -9.76
CA ALA A 310 16.78 -23.82 -9.52
C ALA A 310 18.25 -23.37 -9.57
N ASN A 311 18.54 -22.30 -10.31
CA ASN A 311 19.87 -21.75 -10.53
C ASN A 311 20.13 -20.46 -9.75
N ALA A 312 19.25 -20.11 -8.80
CA ALA A 312 19.39 -18.92 -7.98
C ALA A 312 20.52 -19.08 -6.96
N VAL A 313 21.73 -18.78 -7.37
CA VAL A 313 22.94 -18.76 -6.53
C VAL A 313 23.58 -17.38 -6.56
N THR A 314 24.40 -17.05 -5.55
CA THR A 314 25.04 -15.73 -5.48
C THR A 314 25.86 -15.42 -6.74
N PHE A 315 26.50 -16.43 -7.31
CA PHE A 315 27.30 -16.32 -8.55
C PHE A 315 26.46 -15.91 -9.78
N SER A 316 25.22 -16.39 -9.90
CA SER A 316 24.31 -15.95 -10.98
C SER A 316 23.72 -14.57 -10.70
N LEU A 317 23.30 -14.32 -9.45
CA LEU A 317 22.61 -13.10 -9.07
C LEU A 317 23.53 -11.86 -9.07
N VAL A 318 24.83 -12.02 -8.85
CA VAL A 318 25.82 -10.92 -8.90
C VAL A 318 25.94 -10.28 -10.29
N ASN A 319 25.49 -10.96 -11.33
CA ASN A 319 25.52 -10.46 -12.71
C ASN A 319 24.16 -9.87 -13.16
N MET A 320 23.15 -9.90 -12.30
CA MET A 320 21.82 -9.37 -12.60
C MET A 320 21.76 -7.86 -12.35
N GLY A 321 20.92 -7.17 -13.11
CA GLY A 321 20.68 -5.74 -12.97
C GLY A 321 21.89 -4.85 -13.24
N LYS A 322 21.77 -3.59 -12.87
CA LYS A 322 22.78 -2.55 -13.07
C LYS A 322 23.73 -2.50 -11.89
N LYS A 323 25.03 -2.44 -12.16
CA LYS A 323 26.04 -2.20 -11.12
C LYS A 323 25.90 -0.77 -10.58
N ILE A 324 25.85 -0.62 -9.25
CA ILE A 324 25.72 0.66 -8.55
C ILE A 324 26.93 0.88 -7.66
N ASN A 325 27.37 2.14 -7.49
CA ASN A 325 28.36 2.46 -6.48
C ASN A 325 27.76 2.33 -5.07
N PRO A 326 28.51 1.86 -4.08
CA PRO A 326 28.00 1.77 -2.70
C PRO A 326 27.46 3.09 -2.13
N SER A 327 28.02 4.24 -2.52
CA SER A 327 27.51 5.56 -2.14
C SER A 327 26.11 5.88 -2.70
N ASP A 328 25.68 5.19 -3.76
CA ASP A 328 24.45 5.44 -4.48
C ASP A 328 23.39 4.35 -4.19
N MET A 329 23.66 3.52 -3.16
CA MET A 329 22.74 2.46 -2.75
C MET A 329 21.37 3.03 -2.38
N LYS A 330 20.31 2.38 -2.88
CA LYS A 330 18.93 2.67 -2.55
C LYS A 330 18.25 1.42 -2.04
N ARG A 331 17.19 1.62 -1.29
CA ARG A 331 16.28 0.56 -0.84
C ARG A 331 15.86 -0.32 -2.02
N GLY A 332 15.95 -1.65 -1.84
CA GLY A 332 15.70 -2.63 -2.88
C GLY A 332 16.95 -3.00 -3.70
N ASP A 333 18.09 -2.36 -3.53
CA ASP A 333 19.31 -2.84 -4.17
C ASP A 333 19.77 -4.16 -3.55
N ILE A 334 20.33 -5.05 -4.37
CA ILE A 334 20.94 -6.29 -3.90
C ILE A 334 22.41 -6.03 -3.56
N ILE A 335 22.82 -6.43 -2.37
CA ILE A 335 24.18 -6.24 -1.86
C ILE A 335 24.86 -7.56 -1.56
N PHE A 336 26.18 -7.60 -1.71
CA PHE A 336 26.98 -8.83 -1.60
C PHE A 336 28.04 -8.71 -0.53
N PHE A 337 28.39 -9.87 0.05
CA PHE A 337 29.38 -9.97 1.11
C PHE A 337 30.38 -11.10 0.85
N ASN A 338 31.63 -10.90 1.27
CA ASN A 338 32.62 -11.94 1.34
C ASN A 338 32.50 -12.66 2.69
N THR A 339 31.91 -13.84 2.69
CA THR A 339 31.77 -14.68 3.86
C THR A 339 32.74 -15.88 3.76
N TYR A 340 32.26 -17.05 3.37
CA TYR A 340 33.10 -18.24 3.15
C TYR A 340 33.84 -18.19 1.80
N THR A 341 33.40 -17.34 0.87
CA THR A 341 34.04 -17.08 -0.43
C THR A 341 33.73 -15.66 -0.90
N TYR A 342 34.32 -15.23 -2.01
CA TYR A 342 34.00 -13.97 -2.68
C TYR A 342 32.54 -13.98 -3.15
N ASN A 343 31.78 -12.93 -2.83
CA ASN A 343 30.31 -12.89 -3.00
C ASN A 343 29.58 -14.10 -2.38
N GLY A 344 30.10 -14.66 -1.29
CA GLY A 344 29.53 -15.86 -0.67
C GLY A 344 28.19 -15.63 0.02
N HIS A 345 27.73 -14.39 0.13
CA HIS A 345 26.45 -14.04 0.72
C HIS A 345 25.79 -12.85 0.02
N ILE A 346 24.47 -12.77 0.10
CA ILE A 346 23.64 -11.79 -0.60
C ILE A 346 22.49 -11.33 0.30
N ALA A 347 22.06 -10.08 0.15
CA ALA A 347 20.97 -9.49 0.89
C ALA A 347 20.24 -8.42 0.06
N ILE A 348 19.04 -8.01 0.51
CA ILE A 348 18.30 -6.86 0.00
C ILE A 348 18.58 -5.67 0.92
N TYR A 349 19.09 -4.58 0.38
CA TYR A 349 19.33 -3.35 1.12
C TYR A 349 18.01 -2.66 1.45
N LEU A 350 17.83 -2.27 2.71
CA LEU A 350 16.60 -1.66 3.20
C LEU A 350 16.66 -0.15 3.37
N GLY A 351 17.84 0.43 3.17
CA GLY A 351 18.13 1.81 3.55
C GLY A 351 18.83 1.91 4.92
N ASP A 352 19.37 3.08 5.23
CA ASP A 352 20.00 3.42 6.53
C ASP A 352 21.00 2.39 7.06
N GLY A 353 21.74 1.76 6.15
CA GLY A 353 22.71 0.73 6.50
C GLY A 353 22.12 -0.62 6.90
N LYS A 354 20.79 -0.80 6.85
CA LYS A 354 20.10 -2.07 7.16
C LYS A 354 19.94 -2.94 5.93
N PHE A 355 19.86 -4.25 6.13
CA PHE A 355 19.60 -5.21 5.06
C PHE A 355 18.85 -6.45 5.55
N LEU A 356 18.02 -7.00 4.68
CA LEU A 356 17.22 -8.19 4.87
C LEU A 356 17.92 -9.37 4.17
N HIS A 357 18.16 -10.45 4.89
CA HIS A 357 18.84 -11.64 4.35
C HIS A 357 18.40 -12.92 5.04
N ASP A 358 18.76 -14.06 4.48
CA ASP A 358 18.68 -15.33 5.15
C ASP A 358 20.11 -15.80 5.52
N GLY A 359 20.41 -15.83 6.80
CA GLY A 359 21.74 -16.12 7.33
C GLY A 359 21.77 -17.38 8.19
N SER A 360 22.91 -18.08 8.19
CA SER A 360 23.08 -19.38 8.86
C SER A 360 22.86 -19.36 10.38
N THR A 361 22.94 -18.20 11.02
CA THR A 361 22.84 -18.09 12.48
C THR A 361 21.40 -17.88 12.96
N LYS A 362 20.62 -17.06 12.24
CA LYS A 362 19.27 -16.65 12.67
C LYS A 362 18.18 -16.96 11.64
N GLY A 363 18.54 -17.52 10.50
CA GLY A 363 17.62 -17.64 9.37
C GLY A 363 17.34 -16.28 8.76
N VAL A 364 16.10 -16.05 8.33
CA VAL A 364 15.70 -14.72 7.80
C VAL A 364 15.69 -13.70 8.91
N TRP A 365 16.52 -12.67 8.72
CA TRP A 365 16.74 -11.62 9.72
C TRP A 365 17.12 -10.28 9.08
N ILE A 366 17.10 -9.21 9.89
CA ILE A 366 17.59 -7.90 9.52
C ILE A 366 18.89 -7.63 10.31
N ASN A 367 19.96 -7.29 9.61
CA ASN A 367 21.22 -6.84 10.18
C ASN A 367 21.58 -5.44 9.66
N SER A 368 22.65 -4.87 10.23
CA SER A 368 23.18 -3.58 9.83
C SER A 368 24.59 -3.70 9.27
N LEU A 369 24.88 -2.91 8.24
CA LEU A 369 26.25 -2.70 7.73
C LEU A 369 27.18 -2.05 8.77
N ASN A 370 26.63 -1.48 9.87
CA ASN A 370 27.40 -0.93 10.97
C ASN A 370 27.84 -2.01 11.98
N GLU A 371 27.32 -3.22 11.91
CA GLU A 371 27.79 -4.33 12.75
C GLU A 371 29.20 -4.76 12.31
N PRO A 372 30.16 -4.96 13.25
CA PRO A 372 31.58 -5.18 12.90
C PRO A 372 31.82 -6.32 11.91
N TYR A 373 31.07 -7.42 12.02
CA TYR A 373 31.16 -8.54 11.10
C TYR A 373 30.71 -8.15 9.69
N TRP A 374 29.55 -7.53 9.57
CA TRP A 374 28.96 -7.17 8.29
C TRP A 374 29.67 -5.99 7.61
N ALA A 375 30.15 -5.02 8.38
CA ALA A 375 30.99 -3.94 7.88
C ALA A 375 32.26 -4.46 7.21
N LYS A 376 32.90 -5.48 7.80
CA LYS A 376 34.09 -6.13 7.24
C LYS A 376 33.79 -7.03 6.05
N ALA A 377 32.63 -7.71 6.05
CA ALA A 377 32.25 -8.66 5.02
C ALA A 377 31.70 -7.98 3.77
N PHE A 378 31.10 -6.79 3.88
CA PHE A 378 30.55 -6.06 2.74
C PHE A 378 31.66 -5.74 1.73
N ASN A 379 31.49 -6.18 0.49
CA ASN A 379 32.55 -6.10 -0.53
C ASN A 379 32.32 -5.00 -1.58
N GLY A 380 31.27 -4.17 -1.40
CA GLY A 380 30.96 -3.07 -2.31
C GLY A 380 30.29 -3.50 -3.61
N ASN A 381 29.98 -4.78 -3.82
CA ASN A 381 29.15 -5.19 -4.95
C ASN A 381 27.68 -4.86 -4.64
N VAL A 382 27.11 -4.02 -5.48
CA VAL A 382 25.70 -3.59 -5.39
C VAL A 382 25.03 -3.73 -6.75
N ARG A 383 23.83 -4.28 -6.79
CA ARG A 383 23.04 -4.46 -8.01
C ARG A 383 21.65 -3.87 -7.84
N ARG A 384 21.27 -2.98 -8.75
CA ARG A 384 19.92 -2.42 -8.86
C ARG A 384 19.16 -3.22 -9.88
N ILE A 385 18.05 -3.82 -9.43
CA ILE A 385 17.17 -4.65 -10.26
C ILE A 385 16.03 -3.81 -10.82
N ILE A 386 15.56 -2.85 -10.03
CA ILE A 386 14.41 -1.99 -10.35
C ILE A 386 14.92 -0.55 -10.30
N GLU A 387 14.72 0.22 -11.38
CA GLU A 387 15.15 1.62 -11.49
C GLU A 387 14.20 2.56 -10.75
#